data_c4e469fefd6c38c7981f534d9c0bf7c7
#
_entry.id   c4e469fefd6c38c7981f534d9c0bf7c7
#
_cell.length_a   1.000
_cell.length_b   1.000
_cell.length_c   1.000
_cell.angle_alpha   90.00
_cell.angle_beta   90.00
_cell.angle_gamma   90.00
#
_symmetry.space_group_name_H-M   'P 1'
#
loop_
_entity.id
_entity.type
_entity.pdbx_description
1 polymer ?
#
loop_
_entity_poly.entity_id
_entity_poly.type
_entity_poly.pdbx_seq_one_letter_code
_entity_poly.pdbx_strand_id
1 'polypeptide(L)'
;MSQSVILIADRSISFDEIQSKFAPDFQTGFASPERFVVESEDDYVAFDADDSIVNDYEDGELEGIPISNPTFYSLKFTDVVFLRKLLPFFADDPRIWVDDDHGHILPGPEFIKRTRQAIHE
;
A
#
# COMPACT_ATOMS: atom_id res chain seq x y z
N MET A 1 -16.61 -7.14 6.73
CA MET A 1 -16.30 -6.31 5.55
C MET A 1 -14.78 -6.21 5.39
N SER A 2 -14.31 -6.45 4.20
CA SER A 2 -12.90 -6.23 3.91
C SER A 2 -12.63 -4.74 3.77
N GLN A 3 -11.55 -4.29 4.39
CA GLN A 3 -11.06 -2.92 4.24
C GLN A 3 -9.93 -2.92 3.22
N SER A 4 -9.80 -1.82 2.51
CA SER A 4 -8.75 -1.70 1.51
C SER A 4 -8.21 -0.28 1.40
N VAL A 5 -6.96 -0.19 0.98
CA VAL A 5 -6.33 1.07 0.56
C VAL A 5 -5.64 0.83 -0.77
N ILE A 6 -5.36 1.91 -1.49
CA ILE A 6 -4.65 1.84 -2.76
C ILE A 6 -3.22 2.35 -2.57
N LEU A 7 -2.26 1.59 -3.08
CA LEU A 7 -0.86 1.98 -3.10
C LEU A 7 -0.52 2.45 -4.50
N ILE A 8 0.07 3.64 -4.60
CA ILE A 8 0.51 4.21 -5.87
C ILE A 8 2.03 4.31 -5.81
N ALA A 9 2.71 3.51 -6.59
CA ALA A 9 4.17 3.41 -6.53
C ALA A 9 4.80 3.78 -7.86
N ASP A 10 6.00 4.36 -7.81
CA ASP A 10 6.79 4.56 -9.01
C ASP A 10 7.15 3.20 -9.60
N ARG A 11 7.05 3.08 -10.93
CA ARG A 11 7.27 1.80 -11.61
C ARG A 11 8.73 1.30 -11.48
N SER A 12 9.65 2.16 -11.04
CA SER A 12 11.02 1.73 -10.74
C SER A 12 11.09 0.80 -9.53
N ILE A 13 10.05 0.78 -8.69
CA ILE A 13 9.96 -0.16 -7.57
C ILE A 13 9.22 -1.40 -8.05
N SER A 14 9.88 -2.55 -8.05
CA SER A 14 9.24 -3.79 -8.48
C SER A 14 8.36 -4.36 -7.38
N PHE A 15 7.42 -5.20 -7.78
CA PHE A 15 6.53 -5.90 -6.85
C PHE A 15 7.35 -6.83 -5.94
N ASP A 16 8.35 -7.49 -6.51
CA ASP A 16 9.26 -8.36 -5.75
C ASP A 16 10.05 -7.57 -4.70
N GLU A 17 10.45 -6.36 -5.04
CA GLU A 17 11.15 -5.49 -4.10
C GLU A 17 10.29 -5.13 -2.90
N ILE A 18 9.01 -4.84 -3.14
CA ILE A 18 8.08 -4.53 -2.05
C ILE A 18 7.90 -5.75 -1.15
N GLN A 19 7.68 -6.92 -1.73
CA GLN A 19 7.51 -8.16 -0.97
C GLN A 19 8.74 -8.50 -0.14
N SER A 20 9.93 -8.29 -0.69
CA SER A 20 11.17 -8.64 0.00
C SER A 20 11.41 -7.84 1.27
N LYS A 21 10.78 -6.67 1.39
CA LYS A 21 10.92 -5.82 2.59
C LYS A 21 10.32 -6.47 3.83
N PHE A 22 9.40 -7.40 3.67
CA PHE A 22 8.74 -8.09 4.78
C PHE A 22 9.39 -9.40 5.16
N ALA A 23 10.14 -10.01 4.25
CA ALA A 23 10.59 -11.39 4.39
C ALA A 23 11.35 -11.73 5.68
N PRO A 24 12.19 -10.85 6.26
CA PRO A 24 12.88 -11.18 7.50
C PRO A 24 11.97 -11.22 8.73
N ASP A 25 10.88 -10.43 8.73
CA ASP A 25 10.09 -10.18 9.94
C ASP A 25 8.71 -10.81 9.92
N PHE A 26 8.19 -11.11 8.74
CA PHE A 26 6.83 -11.63 8.57
C PHE A 26 6.82 -12.81 7.63
N GLN A 27 5.83 -13.69 7.82
CA GLN A 27 5.57 -14.74 6.87
C GLN A 27 4.92 -14.13 5.64
N THR A 28 5.49 -14.38 4.47
CA THR A 28 5.00 -13.80 3.22
C THR A 28 5.24 -14.78 2.07
N GLY A 29 4.36 -14.73 1.06
CA GLY A 29 4.48 -15.56 -0.12
C GLY A 29 3.57 -15.10 -1.23
N PHE A 30 3.94 -15.44 -2.46
CA PHE A 30 3.15 -15.14 -3.64
C PHE A 30 2.06 -16.20 -3.81
N ALA A 31 0.81 -15.73 -3.91
CA ALA A 31 -0.33 -16.59 -4.25
C ALA A 31 -0.47 -16.69 -5.78
N SER A 32 -0.02 -15.68 -6.51
CA SER A 32 0.04 -15.62 -7.96
C SER A 32 1.08 -14.57 -8.36
N PRO A 33 1.43 -14.42 -9.64
CA PRO A 33 2.35 -13.36 -10.06
C PRO A 33 1.87 -11.95 -9.70
N GLU A 34 0.57 -11.75 -9.53
CA GLU A 34 -0.02 -10.44 -9.24
C GLU A 34 -0.43 -10.27 -7.78
N ARG A 35 -0.24 -11.28 -6.93
CA ARG A 35 -0.66 -11.21 -5.52
C ARG A 35 0.36 -11.83 -4.59
N PHE A 36 0.73 -11.07 -3.55
CA PHE A 36 1.41 -11.67 -2.40
C PHE A 36 0.67 -11.31 -1.13
N VAL A 37 0.89 -12.11 -0.09
CA VAL A 37 0.24 -11.93 1.21
C VAL A 37 1.31 -11.83 2.27
N VAL A 38 1.10 -10.93 3.23
CA VAL A 38 1.93 -10.82 4.44
C VAL A 38 1.04 -11.23 5.59
N GLU A 39 1.48 -12.19 6.38
CA GLU A 39 0.67 -12.82 7.42
C GLU A 39 1.26 -12.68 8.80
N SER A 40 0.39 -12.56 9.79
CA SER A 40 0.64 -12.77 11.20
C SER A 40 -0.31 -13.88 11.68
N GLU A 41 -0.35 -14.17 12.99
CA GLU A 41 -1.15 -15.27 13.51
C GLU A 41 -2.62 -15.22 13.12
N ASP A 42 -3.24 -14.04 13.26
CA ASP A 42 -4.68 -13.86 13.02
C ASP A 42 -5.00 -12.87 11.91
N ASP A 43 -3.99 -12.21 11.37
CA ASP A 43 -4.20 -11.12 10.43
C ASP A 43 -3.39 -11.29 9.16
N TYR A 44 -3.88 -10.66 8.09
CA TYR A 44 -3.13 -10.61 6.85
C TYR A 44 -3.35 -9.29 6.11
N VAL A 45 -2.41 -8.97 5.24
CA VAL A 45 -2.57 -7.94 4.21
C VAL A 45 -2.24 -8.59 2.87
N ALA A 46 -3.17 -8.51 1.93
CA ALA A 46 -2.98 -9.02 0.58
C ALA A 46 -2.69 -7.85 -0.35
N PHE A 47 -1.58 -7.94 -1.09
CA PHE A 47 -1.16 -6.94 -2.07
C PHE A 47 -1.49 -7.47 -3.46
N ASP A 48 -2.40 -6.78 -4.15
CA ASP A 48 -2.81 -7.14 -5.51
C ASP A 48 -2.35 -6.07 -6.50
N ALA A 49 -1.50 -6.46 -7.44
CA ALA A 49 -1.08 -5.57 -8.52
C ALA A 49 -2.22 -5.48 -9.55
N ASP A 50 -2.70 -4.26 -9.82
CA ASP A 50 -3.82 -4.04 -10.73
C ASP A 50 -3.74 -2.65 -11.36
N ASP A 51 -3.15 -2.58 -12.55
CA ASP A 51 -2.99 -1.30 -13.25
C ASP A 51 -4.33 -0.73 -13.72
N SER A 52 -5.40 -1.52 -13.77
CA SER A 52 -6.72 -1.03 -14.12
C SER A 52 -7.32 -0.08 -13.09
N ILE A 53 -6.75 -0.05 -11.89
CA ILE A 53 -7.15 0.89 -10.83
C ILE A 53 -7.07 2.35 -11.31
N VAL A 54 -6.15 2.65 -12.24
CA VAL A 54 -6.03 4.00 -12.80
C VAL A 54 -7.36 4.50 -13.38
N ASN A 55 -8.19 3.60 -13.86
CA ASN A 55 -9.49 3.95 -14.46
C ASN A 55 -10.52 4.40 -13.41
N ASP A 56 -10.27 4.18 -12.14
CA ASP A 56 -11.15 4.60 -11.05
C ASP A 56 -10.95 6.06 -10.67
N TYR A 57 -9.89 6.68 -11.21
CA TYR A 57 -9.59 8.09 -10.93
C TYR A 57 -10.12 8.98 -12.03
N GLU A 58 -10.63 10.15 -11.64
CA GLU A 58 -11.08 11.17 -12.58
C GLU A 58 -9.89 11.96 -13.11
N ASP A 59 -10.09 12.63 -14.22
CA ASP A 59 -9.08 13.52 -14.79
C ASP A 59 -8.66 14.55 -13.75
N GLY A 60 -7.38 14.67 -13.52
CA GLY A 60 -6.82 15.65 -12.58
C GLY A 60 -6.59 15.14 -11.17
N GLU A 61 -7.20 14.02 -10.76
CA GLU A 61 -7.00 13.51 -9.40
C GLU A 61 -5.55 13.12 -9.11
N LEU A 62 -4.85 12.63 -10.12
CA LEU A 62 -3.46 12.18 -9.97
C LEU A 62 -2.43 13.24 -10.34
N GLU A 63 -2.85 14.42 -10.78
CA GLU A 63 -1.93 15.46 -11.25
C GLU A 63 -0.97 15.96 -10.18
N GLY A 64 -1.39 15.96 -8.92
CA GLY A 64 -0.55 16.41 -7.81
C GLY A 64 0.48 15.40 -7.36
N ILE A 65 0.50 14.21 -7.94
CA ILE A 65 1.40 13.13 -7.57
C ILE A 65 2.62 13.17 -8.50
N PRO A 66 3.83 13.35 -7.96
CA PRO A 66 5.04 13.47 -8.79
C PRO A 66 5.58 12.09 -9.24
N ILE A 67 4.70 11.25 -9.75
CA ILE A 67 5.05 9.93 -10.26
C ILE A 67 4.56 9.87 -11.71
N SER A 68 5.50 9.87 -12.64
CA SER A 68 5.16 9.94 -14.06
C SER A 68 4.68 8.61 -14.65
N ASN A 69 5.04 7.50 -14.02
CA ASN A 69 4.67 6.18 -14.52
C ASN A 69 4.29 5.28 -13.33
N PRO A 70 3.08 5.47 -12.78
CA PRO A 70 2.70 4.76 -11.56
C PRO A 70 2.29 3.32 -11.79
N THR A 71 2.54 2.49 -10.78
CA THR A 71 1.98 1.15 -10.64
C THR A 71 0.98 1.19 -9.49
N PHE A 72 -0.13 0.52 -9.64
CA PHE A 72 -1.20 0.53 -8.65
C PHE A 72 -1.33 -0.82 -7.99
N TYR A 73 -1.52 -0.81 -6.67
CA TYR A 73 -1.76 -2.01 -5.88
C TYR A 73 -2.97 -1.80 -4.99
N SER A 74 -3.82 -2.81 -4.91
CA SER A 74 -4.91 -2.83 -3.93
C SER A 74 -4.43 -3.62 -2.72
N LEU A 75 -4.52 -3.02 -1.54
CA LEU A 75 -4.14 -3.68 -0.29
C LEU A 75 -5.42 -3.99 0.48
N LYS A 76 -5.70 -5.28 0.65
CA LYS A 76 -6.84 -5.75 1.43
C LYS A 76 -6.33 -6.30 2.76
N PHE A 77 -6.94 -5.90 3.84
CA PHE A 77 -6.43 -6.25 5.16
C PHE A 77 -7.57 -6.60 6.12
N THR A 78 -7.27 -7.46 7.09
CA THR A 78 -8.23 -7.90 8.09
C THR A 78 -8.39 -6.89 9.22
N ASP A 79 -7.30 -6.22 9.60
CA ASP A 79 -7.30 -5.28 10.73
C ASP A 79 -6.39 -4.10 10.42
N VAL A 80 -6.91 -2.90 10.63
CA VAL A 80 -6.17 -1.67 10.38
C VAL A 80 -4.93 -1.56 11.27
N VAL A 81 -4.96 -2.11 12.47
CA VAL A 81 -3.80 -2.10 13.37
C VAL A 81 -2.64 -2.88 12.76
N PHE A 82 -2.94 -4.03 12.15
CA PHE A 82 -1.92 -4.82 11.47
C PHE A 82 -1.37 -4.07 10.26
N LEU A 83 -2.23 -3.45 9.46
CA LEU A 83 -1.78 -2.62 8.33
C LEU A 83 -0.82 -1.53 8.80
N ARG A 84 -1.14 -0.84 9.89
CA ARG A 84 -0.30 0.22 10.44
C ARG A 84 1.08 -0.28 10.87
N LYS A 85 1.14 -1.51 11.37
CA LYS A 85 2.43 -2.13 11.69
C LYS A 85 3.29 -2.34 10.45
N LEU A 86 2.66 -2.67 9.33
CA LEU A 86 3.37 -2.97 8.09
C LEU A 86 3.82 -1.72 7.34
N LEU A 87 3.10 -0.61 7.49
CA LEU A 87 3.38 0.61 6.71
C LEU A 87 4.85 1.05 6.73
N PRO A 88 5.54 1.09 7.88
CA PRO A 88 6.94 1.54 7.88
C PRO A 88 7.88 0.64 7.09
N PHE A 89 7.50 -0.60 6.83
CA PHE A 89 8.35 -1.53 6.09
C PHE A 89 8.36 -1.24 4.60
N PHE A 90 7.26 -0.76 4.04
CA PHE A 90 7.16 -0.58 2.59
C PHE A 90 6.79 0.83 2.15
N ALA A 91 6.06 1.58 2.96
CA ALA A 91 5.55 2.88 2.55
C ALA A 91 6.42 4.06 2.99
N ASP A 92 7.49 3.82 3.75
CA ASP A 92 8.43 4.86 4.16
C ASP A 92 9.43 5.15 3.03
N ASP A 93 8.90 5.50 1.87
CA ASP A 93 9.65 5.76 0.65
C ASP A 93 8.91 6.86 -0.11
N PRO A 94 9.58 7.99 -0.47
CA PRO A 94 8.91 9.10 -1.16
C PRO A 94 8.38 8.74 -2.54
N ARG A 95 8.80 7.60 -3.10
CA ARG A 95 8.29 7.11 -4.40
C ARG A 95 6.98 6.35 -4.27
N ILE A 96 6.45 6.21 -3.03
CA ILE A 96 5.21 5.47 -2.75
C ILE A 96 4.21 6.42 -2.14
N TRP A 97 3.00 6.45 -2.70
CA TRP A 97 1.88 7.23 -2.21
C TRP A 97 0.75 6.29 -1.83
N VAL A 98 -0.06 6.70 -0.88
CA VAL A 98 -1.17 5.89 -0.37
C VAL A 98 -2.47 6.68 -0.50
N ASP A 99 -3.48 6.04 -1.09
CA ASP A 99 -4.85 6.55 -1.16
C ASP A 99 -5.67 5.76 -0.13
N ASP A 100 -6.20 6.45 0.87
CA ASP A 100 -6.95 5.82 1.95
C ASP A 100 -8.40 5.48 1.58
N ASP A 101 -8.78 5.73 0.33
CA ASP A 101 -10.13 5.51 -0.20
C ASP A 101 -11.18 6.41 0.47
N HIS A 102 -10.75 7.45 1.16
CA HIS A 102 -11.63 8.45 1.79
C HIS A 102 -11.28 9.87 1.32
N GLY A 103 -10.70 9.99 0.14
CA GLY A 103 -10.37 11.28 -0.47
C GLY A 103 -9.00 11.83 -0.10
N HIS A 104 -8.17 11.06 0.58
CA HIS A 104 -6.83 11.49 0.96
C HIS A 104 -5.77 10.66 0.23
N ILE A 105 -4.99 11.34 -0.61
CA ILE A 105 -3.85 10.73 -1.32
C ILE A 105 -2.60 11.43 -0.81
N LEU A 106 -1.75 10.70 -0.12
CA LEU A 106 -0.58 11.26 0.57
C LEU A 106 0.68 10.47 0.26
N PRO A 107 1.86 11.13 0.27
CA PRO A 107 3.12 10.39 0.26
C PRO A 107 3.14 9.38 1.40
N GLY A 108 3.77 8.22 1.19
CA GLY A 108 3.85 7.18 2.20
C GLY A 108 4.32 7.67 3.56
N PRO A 109 5.46 8.40 3.64
CA PRO A 109 5.92 8.92 4.93
C PRO A 109 4.90 9.81 5.64
N GLU A 110 4.18 10.63 4.89
CA GLU A 110 3.13 11.51 5.43
C GLU A 110 1.94 10.70 5.93
N PHE A 111 1.56 9.67 5.18
CA PHE A 111 0.47 8.78 5.56
C PHE A 111 0.80 8.06 6.87
N ILE A 112 2.03 7.61 7.03
CA ILE A 112 2.49 6.96 8.26
C ILE A 112 2.36 7.90 9.45
N LYS A 113 2.76 9.15 9.30
CA LYS A 113 2.63 10.16 10.36
C LYS A 113 1.18 10.35 10.78
N ARG A 114 0.28 10.45 9.82
CA ARG A 114 -1.13 10.67 10.11
C ARG A 114 -1.77 9.49 10.83
N THR A 115 -1.42 8.26 10.43
CA THR A 115 -1.97 7.08 11.09
C THR A 115 -1.44 6.94 12.51
N ARG A 116 -0.19 7.34 12.77
CA ARG A 116 0.36 7.34 14.13
C ARG A 116 -0.38 8.33 15.02
N GLN A 117 -0.67 9.51 14.51
CA GLN A 117 -1.43 10.51 15.26
C GLN A 117 -2.83 9.99 15.62
N ALA A 118 -3.48 9.32 14.68
CA ALA A 118 -4.81 8.75 14.91
C ALA A 118 -4.80 7.65 15.98
N ILE A 119 -3.68 6.92 16.13
CA ILE A 119 -3.57 5.86 17.14
C ILE A 119 -3.53 6.42 18.56
N HIS A 120 -3.03 7.64 18.71
CA HIS A 120 -2.84 8.26 20.02
C HIS A 120 -4.07 9.02 20.55
N GLU A 121 -5.12 9.04 19.78
CA GLU A 121 -6.36 9.69 20.19
C GLU A 121 -7.33 8.76 20.91
#